data_ae39a395fee6ed1eeed50975c2df871d
#
_entry.id   ae39a395fee6ed1eeed50975c2df871d
#
_cell.length_a   1.000
_cell.length_b   1.000
_cell.length_c   1.000
_cell.angle_alpha   90.00
_cell.angle_beta   90.00
_cell.angle_gamma   90.00
#
_symmetry.space_group_name_H-M   'P 1'
#
loop_
_entity.id
_entity.type
_entity.pdbx_description
1 polymer ?
#
loop_
_entity_poly.entity_id
_entity_poly.type
_entity_poly.pdbx_seq_one_letter_code
_entity_poly.pdbx_strand_id
1 'polypeptide(L)'
;MSAGVITVPAFASTRDGVRHFFGTRSHADSLALDVGVPARQPGAQGCGWLLSVKQVHGTDALVLDRPLTKSDQFLGGWDALVTDQPGVTVAVRTADCVPVLVHDPRRRVVAAIHAGWRGAVAGIISKTFMLMADRFES
;
A
#
# COMPACT_ATOMS: atom_id res chain seq x y z
N MET A 1 1.80 -8.40 -22.44
CA MET A 1 2.20 -7.36 -21.46
C MET A 1 1.06 -6.35 -21.36
N SER A 2 0.43 -6.22 -20.20
CA SER A 2 -0.52 -5.12 -20.02
C SER A 2 0.28 -3.81 -19.97
N ALA A 3 0.05 -2.94 -20.94
CA ALA A 3 0.70 -1.64 -20.99
C ALA A 3 0.43 -0.87 -19.69
N GLY A 4 1.49 -0.40 -19.05
CA GLY A 4 1.40 0.51 -17.92
C GLY A 4 1.62 -0.08 -16.52
N VAL A 5 2.04 -1.34 -16.40
CA VAL A 5 2.38 -1.96 -15.10
C VAL A 5 3.82 -2.46 -15.10
N ILE A 6 4.56 -2.12 -14.07
CA ILE A 6 5.93 -2.56 -13.83
C ILE A 6 5.97 -3.44 -12.59
N THR A 7 6.60 -4.59 -12.67
CA THR A 7 6.84 -5.49 -11.53
C THR A 7 8.34 -5.69 -11.31
N VAL A 8 8.73 -5.96 -10.07
CA VAL A 8 10.12 -6.26 -9.71
C VAL A 8 10.28 -7.78 -9.60
N PRO A 9 11.13 -8.42 -10.43
CA PRO A 9 11.24 -9.88 -10.45
C PRO A 9 11.59 -10.50 -9.10
N ALA A 10 12.38 -9.83 -8.27
CA ALA A 10 12.74 -10.31 -6.93
C ALA A 10 11.51 -10.47 -5.99
N PHE A 11 10.43 -9.71 -6.23
CA PHE A 11 9.16 -9.82 -5.50
C PHE A 11 8.14 -10.75 -6.18
N ALA A 12 8.48 -11.26 -7.35
CA ALA A 12 7.55 -12.07 -8.14
C ALA A 12 7.49 -13.55 -7.67
N SER A 13 8.28 -13.96 -6.68
CA SER A 13 8.18 -15.30 -6.14
C SER A 13 6.91 -15.42 -5.28
N THR A 14 5.88 -15.94 -5.88
CA THR A 14 4.50 -16.00 -5.39
C THR A 14 4.26 -17.04 -4.29
N ARG A 15 5.29 -17.61 -3.69
CA ARG A 15 5.12 -18.60 -2.60
C ARG A 15 4.32 -18.06 -1.42
N ASP A 16 4.37 -16.74 -1.21
CA ASP A 16 3.75 -16.06 -0.06
C ASP A 16 2.40 -15.42 -0.39
N GLY A 17 1.92 -15.56 -1.64
CA GLY A 17 0.63 -15.01 -2.06
C GLY A 17 0.56 -13.48 -2.16
N VAL A 18 1.71 -12.79 -2.09
CA VAL A 18 1.78 -11.34 -2.21
C VAL A 18 1.98 -10.94 -3.66
N ARG A 19 1.25 -9.92 -4.09
CA ARG A 19 1.40 -9.28 -5.40
C ARG A 19 1.80 -7.83 -5.23
N HIS A 20 2.63 -7.35 -6.12
CA HIS A 20 3.02 -5.96 -6.18
C HIS A 20 3.04 -5.48 -7.63
N PHE A 21 2.84 -4.20 -7.81
CA PHE A 21 3.01 -3.54 -9.10
C PHE A 21 3.23 -2.03 -8.92
N PHE A 22 3.89 -1.45 -9.90
CA PHE A 22 3.94 0.00 -10.09
C PHE A 22 3.12 0.32 -11.33
N GLY A 23 2.04 1.07 -11.16
CA GLY A 23 1.19 1.53 -12.26
C GLY A 23 1.70 2.84 -12.83
N THR A 24 1.50 3.03 -14.12
CA THR A 24 1.71 4.32 -14.78
C THR A 24 0.45 5.18 -14.69
N ARG A 25 0.53 6.45 -15.12
CA ARG A 25 -0.61 7.36 -15.18
C ARG A 25 -1.82 6.73 -15.90
N SER A 26 -1.59 6.11 -17.03
CA SER A 26 -2.66 5.46 -17.81
C SER A 26 -3.34 4.31 -17.08
N HIS A 27 -2.64 3.65 -16.15
CA HIS A 27 -3.21 2.59 -15.33
C HIS A 27 -3.96 3.19 -14.12
N ALA A 28 -3.43 4.24 -13.51
CA ALA A 28 -4.05 4.90 -12.36
C ALA A 28 -5.43 5.48 -12.71
N ASP A 29 -5.59 6.03 -13.90
CA ASP A 29 -6.87 6.58 -14.38
C ASP A 29 -7.95 5.49 -14.54
N SER A 30 -7.56 4.24 -14.77
CA SER A 30 -8.48 3.11 -14.88
C SER A 30 -8.91 2.54 -13.54
N LEU A 31 -8.24 2.87 -12.45
CA LEU A 31 -8.48 2.30 -11.12
C LEU A 31 -9.52 3.06 -10.30
N ALA A 32 -10.11 4.15 -10.79
CA ALA A 32 -11.18 4.94 -10.13
C ALA A 32 -11.04 4.97 -8.58
N LEU A 33 -9.88 5.40 -8.08
CA LEU A 33 -9.57 5.38 -6.65
C LEU A 33 -10.09 6.63 -5.96
N ASP A 34 -11.16 6.50 -5.21
CA ASP A 34 -11.55 7.51 -4.23
C ASP A 34 -10.60 7.43 -3.02
N VAL A 35 -10.00 8.55 -2.68
CA VAL A 35 -9.05 8.63 -1.58
C VAL A 35 -9.76 8.39 -0.25
N GLY A 36 -9.26 7.45 0.54
CA GLY A 36 -9.80 7.12 1.86
C GLY A 36 -11.05 6.22 1.85
N VAL A 37 -11.47 5.76 0.68
CA VAL A 37 -12.62 4.84 0.54
C VAL A 37 -12.15 3.52 -0.05
N PRO A 38 -12.39 2.37 0.62
CA PRO A 38 -12.04 1.07 0.05
C PRO A 38 -12.83 0.78 -1.22
N ALA A 39 -12.14 0.48 -2.31
CA ALA A 39 -12.73 0.10 -3.58
C ALA A 39 -12.65 -1.42 -3.79
N ARG A 40 -13.73 -2.02 -4.28
CA ARG A 40 -13.72 -3.43 -4.68
C ARG A 40 -12.89 -3.62 -5.94
N GLN A 41 -12.01 -4.60 -5.90
CA GLN A 41 -11.23 -4.99 -7.08
C GLN A 41 -11.47 -6.45 -7.46
N PRO A 42 -11.67 -6.76 -8.74
CA PRO A 42 -11.62 -8.13 -9.22
C PRO A 42 -10.19 -8.65 -9.06
N GLY A 43 -10.01 -9.65 -8.25
CA GLY A 43 -8.72 -10.32 -8.03
C GLY A 43 -8.68 -11.68 -8.69
N ALA A 44 -7.49 -12.26 -8.87
CA ALA A 44 -7.33 -13.60 -9.43
C ALA A 44 -7.88 -14.73 -8.54
N GLN A 45 -8.22 -14.42 -7.29
CA GLN A 45 -8.79 -15.37 -6.31
C GLN A 45 -10.04 -14.82 -5.61
N GLY A 46 -10.84 -14.00 -6.30
CA GLY A 46 -12.03 -13.38 -5.74
C GLY A 46 -11.95 -11.86 -5.67
N CYS A 47 -12.97 -11.23 -5.06
CA CYS A 47 -13.00 -9.79 -4.86
C CYS A 47 -12.11 -9.38 -3.68
N GLY A 48 -11.08 -8.62 -3.96
CA GLY A 48 -10.26 -7.94 -2.97
C GLY A 48 -10.70 -6.49 -2.71
N TRP A 49 -9.99 -5.84 -1.81
CA TRP A 49 -10.11 -4.41 -1.54
C TRP A 49 -8.86 -3.68 -2.02
N LEU A 50 -9.02 -2.49 -2.55
CA LEU A 50 -7.95 -1.55 -2.83
C LEU A 50 -8.19 -0.29 -2.01
N LEU A 51 -7.19 0.16 -1.26
CA LEU A 51 -7.24 1.38 -0.48
C LEU A 51 -6.04 2.27 -0.80
N SER A 52 -6.34 3.53 -1.08
CA SER A 52 -5.38 4.63 -1.03
C SER A 52 -5.89 5.72 -0.09
N VAL A 53 -5.01 6.52 0.47
CA VAL A 53 -5.35 7.55 1.43
C VAL A 53 -4.83 8.92 0.98
N LYS A 54 -5.32 9.98 1.62
CA LYS A 54 -4.80 11.32 1.42
C LYS A 54 -3.36 11.40 1.94
N GLN A 55 -2.41 11.63 1.05
CA GLN A 55 -1.00 11.81 1.36
C GLN A 55 -0.71 13.27 1.68
N VAL A 56 0.01 13.53 2.75
CA VAL A 56 0.25 14.88 3.28
C VAL A 56 1.74 15.21 3.41
N HIS A 57 2.61 14.34 2.88
CA HIS A 57 4.07 14.45 2.98
C HIS A 57 4.57 14.44 4.44
N GLY A 58 3.85 13.72 5.29
CA GLY A 58 4.15 13.51 6.70
C GLY A 58 4.87 12.20 6.98
N THR A 59 4.71 11.70 8.20
CA THR A 59 5.34 10.46 8.66
C THR A 59 4.38 9.47 9.31
N ASP A 60 3.07 9.75 9.22
CA ASP A 60 2.07 8.89 9.82
C ASP A 60 1.71 7.73 8.89
N ALA A 61 1.51 6.56 9.48
CA ALA A 61 1.09 5.35 8.79
C ALA A 61 -0.28 4.90 9.27
N LEU A 62 -1.14 4.49 8.35
CA LEU A 62 -2.40 3.82 8.63
C LEU A 62 -2.17 2.32 8.74
N VAL A 63 -2.55 1.74 9.87
CA VAL A 63 -2.54 0.28 10.08
C VAL A 63 -3.93 -0.29 9.83
N LEU A 64 -4.00 -1.27 8.96
CA LEU A 64 -5.21 -2.02 8.64
C LEU A 64 -5.02 -3.46 9.16
N ASP A 65 -5.42 -3.68 10.40
CA ASP A 65 -5.30 -4.94 11.15
C ASP A 65 -6.66 -5.65 11.32
N ARG A 66 -7.66 -5.21 10.57
CA ARG A 66 -9.00 -5.80 10.51
C ARG A 66 -9.52 -5.85 9.07
N PRO A 67 -10.50 -6.71 8.77
CA PRO A 67 -11.15 -6.72 7.47
C PRO A 67 -11.78 -5.37 7.13
N LEU A 68 -11.69 -4.99 5.86
CA LEU A 68 -12.34 -3.80 5.31
C LEU A 68 -13.80 -4.06 4.93
N THR A 69 -14.61 -3.03 5.05
CA THR A 69 -16.01 -3.02 4.64
C THR A 69 -16.30 -1.88 3.67
N LYS A 70 -17.45 -1.91 3.00
CA LYS A 70 -17.88 -0.82 2.11
C LYS A 70 -18.14 0.50 2.82
N SER A 71 -18.43 0.46 4.11
CA SER A 71 -18.75 1.64 4.92
C SER A 71 -17.53 2.27 5.57
N ASP A 72 -16.36 1.65 5.45
CA ASP A 72 -15.13 2.23 6.00
C ASP A 72 -14.76 3.52 5.28
N GLN A 73 -14.36 4.51 6.05
CA GLN A 73 -13.86 5.79 5.55
C GLN A 73 -12.62 6.21 6.35
N PHE A 74 -11.59 6.59 5.63
CA PHE A 74 -10.31 7.02 6.19
C PHE A 74 -10.06 8.46 5.77
N LEU A 75 -10.56 9.40 6.58
CA LEU A 75 -10.58 10.84 6.25
C LEU A 75 -9.32 11.59 6.71
N GLY A 76 -8.43 10.92 7.44
CA GLY A 76 -7.14 11.49 7.86
C GLY A 76 -6.11 11.57 6.74
N GLY A 77 -4.91 12.06 7.09
CA GLY A 77 -3.76 12.12 6.19
C GLY A 77 -2.67 11.15 6.63
N TRP A 78 -2.24 10.27 5.74
CA TRP A 78 -1.18 9.30 5.99
C TRP A 78 -0.29 9.15 4.76
N ASP A 79 0.99 8.90 4.99
CA ASP A 79 1.95 8.68 3.91
C ASP A 79 2.48 7.23 3.85
N ALA A 80 1.94 6.37 4.69
CA ALA A 80 2.15 4.93 4.59
C ALA A 80 0.86 4.17 4.96
N LEU A 81 0.71 2.98 4.38
CA LEU A 81 -0.33 2.02 4.74
C LEU A 81 0.33 0.68 5.02
N VAL A 82 -0.08 0.04 6.11
CA VAL A 82 0.44 -1.27 6.54
C VAL A 82 -0.73 -2.22 6.78
N THR A 83 -0.63 -3.45 6.30
CA THR A 83 -1.69 -4.45 6.51
C THR A 83 -1.14 -5.88 6.53
N ASP A 84 -1.76 -6.73 7.34
CA ASP A 84 -1.65 -8.18 7.35
C ASP A 84 -2.91 -8.86 6.76
N GLN A 85 -3.90 -8.05 6.32
CA GLN A 85 -5.20 -8.59 5.92
C GLN A 85 -5.14 -9.19 4.51
N PRO A 86 -5.49 -10.48 4.34
CA PRO A 86 -5.59 -11.10 3.03
C PRO A 86 -6.64 -10.40 2.15
N GLY A 87 -6.34 -10.29 0.86
CA GLY A 87 -7.24 -9.66 -0.10
C GLY A 87 -7.29 -8.13 -0.03
N VAL A 88 -6.44 -7.49 0.78
CA VAL A 88 -6.30 -6.04 0.83
C VAL A 88 -5.07 -5.61 0.04
N THR A 89 -5.26 -4.73 -0.93
CA THR A 89 -4.21 -4.02 -1.65
C THR A 89 -4.09 -2.61 -1.11
N VAL A 90 -2.91 -2.24 -0.64
CA VAL A 90 -2.59 -0.88 -0.21
C VAL A 90 -1.82 -0.16 -1.30
N ALA A 91 -2.16 1.10 -1.56
CA ALA A 91 -1.58 1.86 -2.66
C ALA A 91 -1.19 3.28 -2.23
N VAL A 92 -0.07 3.75 -2.73
CA VAL A 92 0.35 5.14 -2.68
C VAL A 92 0.50 5.70 -4.09
N ARG A 93 0.33 7.00 -4.24
CA ARG A 93 0.49 7.73 -5.51
C ARG A 93 1.76 8.57 -5.44
N THR A 94 2.52 8.56 -6.51
CA THR A 94 3.72 9.38 -6.63
C THR A 94 3.78 10.01 -8.01
N ALA A 95 4.35 11.21 -8.09
CA ALA A 95 4.83 11.82 -9.33
C ALA A 95 6.36 11.87 -9.27
N ASP A 96 6.90 12.65 -8.34
CA ASP A 96 8.34 12.84 -8.15
C ASP A 96 8.87 12.20 -6.87
N CYS A 97 7.98 11.85 -5.93
CA CYS A 97 8.35 11.22 -4.67
C CYS A 97 8.66 9.74 -4.86
N VAL A 98 9.39 9.16 -3.92
CA VAL A 98 9.81 7.76 -3.98
C VAL A 98 8.74 6.85 -3.38
N PRO A 99 8.17 5.90 -4.13
CA PRO A 99 7.36 4.84 -3.56
C PRO A 99 8.26 3.73 -2.99
N VAL A 100 7.97 3.28 -1.77
CA VAL A 100 8.65 2.15 -1.16
C VAL A 100 7.63 1.08 -0.84
N LEU A 101 7.85 -0.14 -1.32
CA LEU A 101 7.04 -1.31 -1.01
C LEU A 101 7.84 -2.22 -0.07
N VAL A 102 7.18 -2.67 0.99
CA VAL A 102 7.77 -3.55 2.00
C VAL A 102 6.93 -4.81 2.14
N HIS A 103 7.59 -5.94 2.29
CA HIS A 103 6.95 -7.22 2.56
C HIS A 103 7.74 -8.02 3.60
N ASP A 104 7.08 -8.42 4.67
CA ASP A 104 7.57 -9.45 5.60
C ASP A 104 6.86 -10.78 5.28
N PRO A 105 7.56 -11.75 4.66
CA PRO A 105 6.96 -13.02 4.29
C PRO A 105 6.62 -13.91 5.50
N ARG A 106 7.31 -13.74 6.63
CA ARG A 106 7.08 -14.55 7.83
C ARG A 106 5.79 -14.15 8.54
N ARG A 107 5.56 -12.85 8.66
CA ARG A 107 4.36 -12.30 9.31
C ARG A 107 3.24 -12.01 8.30
N ARG A 108 3.53 -12.11 7.00
CA ARG A 108 2.59 -11.83 5.91
C ARG A 108 2.05 -10.41 5.96
N VAL A 109 2.92 -9.47 6.32
CA VAL A 109 2.61 -8.04 6.40
C VAL A 109 3.18 -7.34 5.18
N VAL A 110 2.41 -6.42 4.62
CA VAL A 110 2.85 -5.56 3.52
C VAL A 110 2.69 -4.10 3.90
N ALA A 111 3.54 -3.25 3.31
CA ALA A 111 3.39 -1.81 3.42
C ALA A 111 3.65 -1.13 2.08
N ALA A 112 2.93 -0.01 1.86
CA ALA A 112 3.19 0.94 0.79
C ALA A 112 3.48 2.30 1.43
N ILE A 113 4.62 2.90 1.10
CA ILE A 113 5.12 4.13 1.71
C ILE A 113 5.32 5.18 0.62
N HIS A 114 4.77 6.36 0.82
CA HIS A 114 5.05 7.55 0.05
C HIS A 114 6.17 8.35 0.72
N ALA A 115 7.38 8.22 0.20
CA ALA A 115 8.55 8.93 0.72
C ALA A 115 8.83 10.19 -0.11
N GLY A 116 8.07 11.24 0.13
CA GLY A 116 8.44 12.58 -0.29
C GLY A 116 9.66 13.07 0.50
N TRP A 117 10.41 14.07 -0.01
CA TRP A 117 11.65 14.50 0.64
C TRP A 117 11.45 14.91 2.11
N ARG A 118 10.33 15.56 2.45
CA ARG A 118 10.01 15.94 3.83
C ARG A 118 9.79 14.72 4.72
N GLY A 119 8.95 13.80 4.27
CA GLY A 119 8.68 12.55 4.99
C GLY A 119 9.94 11.68 5.11
N ALA A 120 10.76 11.59 4.07
CA ALA A 120 12.00 10.84 4.07
C ALA A 120 12.98 11.39 5.11
N VAL A 121 13.22 12.70 5.14
CA VAL A 121 14.08 13.35 6.14
C VAL A 121 13.51 13.21 7.55
N ALA A 122 12.19 13.32 7.71
CA ALA A 122 11.51 13.15 8.99
C ALA A 122 11.39 11.68 9.44
N GLY A 123 11.81 10.71 8.61
CA GLY A 123 11.94 9.31 8.96
C GLY A 123 10.71 8.43 8.71
N ILE A 124 9.87 8.73 7.70
CA ILE A 124 8.68 7.91 7.38
C ILE A 124 9.02 6.44 7.21
N ILE A 125 10.13 6.12 6.55
CA ILE A 125 10.53 4.73 6.30
C ILE A 125 10.85 4.03 7.62
N SER A 126 11.74 4.60 8.43
CA SER A 126 12.13 4.04 9.73
C SER A 126 10.94 3.89 10.68
N LYS A 127 10.07 4.90 10.74
CA LYS A 127 8.85 4.87 11.55
C LYS A 127 7.89 3.76 11.09
N THR A 128 7.75 3.56 9.78
CA THR A 128 6.91 2.48 9.26
C THR A 128 7.47 1.11 9.63
N PHE A 129 8.78 0.90 9.52
CA PHE A 129 9.41 -0.35 9.95
C PHE A 129 9.25 -0.60 11.46
N MET A 130 9.45 0.44 12.28
CA MET A 130 9.23 0.32 13.73
C MET A 130 7.77 -0.02 14.06
N LEU A 131 6.83 0.58 13.35
CA LEU A 131 5.41 0.29 13.49
C LEU A 131 5.08 -1.16 13.11
N MET A 132 5.67 -1.67 12.01
CA MET A 132 5.50 -3.06 11.60
C MET A 132 6.06 -4.02 12.66
N ALA A 133 7.24 -3.71 13.21
CA ALA A 133 7.85 -4.50 14.26
C ALA A 133 6.98 -4.51 15.53
N ASP A 134 6.47 -3.37 15.95
CA ASP A 134 5.70 -3.21 17.17
C ASP A 134 4.30 -3.85 17.07
N ARG A 135 3.62 -3.69 15.94
CA ARG A 135 2.23 -4.15 15.76
C ARG A 135 2.12 -5.60 15.29
N PHE A 136 3.09 -6.09 14.54
CA PHE A 136 3.02 -7.41 13.90
C PHE A 136 4.22 -8.31 14.24
N GLU A 137 5.12 -7.86 15.10
CA GLU A 137 6.38 -8.55 15.41
C GLU A 137 7.19 -8.86 14.13
N SER A 138 7.10 -7.95 13.17
CA SER A 138 7.69 -8.08 11.83
C SER A 138 9.18 -7.76 11.80
#